data_356fc9cc7f4a6dca47f951b9b972c2d7
#
_entry.id   356fc9cc7f4a6dca47f951b9b972c2d7
#
_cell.length_a   1.000
_cell.length_b   1.000
_cell.length_c   1.000
_cell.angle_alpha   90.00
_cell.angle_beta   90.00
_cell.angle_gamma   90.00
#
_symmetry.space_group_name_H-M   'P 1'
#
loop_
_entity.id
_entity.type
_entity.pdbx_description
1 polymer ?
#
loop_
_entity_poly.entity_id
_entity_poly.type
_entity_poly.pdbx_seq_one_letter_code
_entity_poly.pdbx_strand_id
1 'polypeptide(L)'
;MIKSGWIAGIMVLIALTSFNWSSMCHPSPEGEAMKGQIQKVALAKSDEQIILGNPIPALLEKDYSKLTWQRLSDVEFKDVFLEELQAYYWKPTFGPEVISAEGENFYITGYVIPVDTDEDFYVLSRYPFANCFFCGGAGPETVVDLQFPNKAPREYVTDERLTFAGTLKLNEDDIYQMNYIIKDAVEYTP
;
A
#
# COMPACT_ATOMS: atom_id res chain seq x y z
N MET A 1 55.79 8.95 -46.50
CA MET A 1 55.02 8.46 -47.65
C MET A 1 53.59 8.18 -47.09
N ILE A 2 52.67 8.92 -47.55
CA ILE A 2 51.26 9.05 -47.14
C ILE A 2 50.46 7.91 -47.76
N LYS A 3 49.59 7.26 -47.02
CA LYS A 3 48.40 6.60 -47.58
C LYS A 3 47.19 6.84 -46.69
N SER A 4 46.32 7.63 -47.20
CA SER A 4 44.95 7.93 -46.77
C SER A 4 44.07 6.68 -46.88
N GLY A 5 43.27 6.41 -45.83
CA GLY A 5 42.20 5.41 -45.83
C GLY A 5 40.89 6.08 -45.32
N TRP A 6 39.96 6.20 -46.21
CA TRP A 6 38.62 6.69 -45.99
C TRP A 6 37.84 5.76 -45.09
N ILE A 7 37.24 6.28 -44.04
CA ILE A 7 36.19 5.58 -43.28
C ILE A 7 34.90 6.36 -43.48
N ALA A 8 33.99 5.70 -44.17
CA ALA A 8 32.65 6.18 -44.46
C ALA A 8 31.86 6.33 -43.17
N GLY A 9 31.30 7.50 -42.99
CA GLY A 9 30.40 7.77 -41.88
C GLY A 9 29.07 7.04 -42.02
N ILE A 10 28.72 6.25 -41.04
CA ILE A 10 27.38 5.75 -40.87
C ILE A 10 26.66 6.76 -39.96
N MET A 11 25.84 7.62 -40.59
CA MET A 11 24.87 8.43 -39.88
C MET A 11 23.79 7.49 -39.36
N VAL A 12 23.80 7.16 -38.06
CA VAL A 12 22.65 6.57 -37.39
C VAL A 12 21.67 7.70 -37.09
N LEU A 13 20.62 7.79 -37.89
CA LEU A 13 19.44 8.60 -37.61
C LEU A 13 18.73 8.00 -36.39
N ILE A 14 18.98 8.57 -35.21
CA ILE A 14 18.17 8.31 -34.03
C ILE A 14 16.86 9.07 -34.26
N ALA A 15 15.82 8.35 -34.69
CA ALA A 15 14.46 8.82 -34.67
C ALA A 15 14.07 9.05 -33.19
N LEU A 16 14.05 10.31 -32.78
CA LEU A 16 13.42 10.74 -31.53
C LEU A 16 11.92 10.50 -31.66
N THR A 17 11.47 9.30 -31.27
CA THR A 17 10.07 9.10 -30.99
C THR A 17 9.78 9.82 -29.69
N SER A 18 9.19 11.01 -29.83
CA SER A 18 8.61 11.76 -28.73
C SER A 18 7.55 10.88 -28.06
N PHE A 19 7.92 10.28 -26.95
CA PHE A 19 7.00 9.54 -26.09
C PHE A 19 6.04 10.56 -25.47
N ASN A 20 4.83 10.60 -26.01
CA ASN A 20 3.80 11.54 -25.57
C ASN A 20 3.17 11.04 -24.26
N TRP A 21 3.63 11.56 -23.14
CA TRP A 21 3.14 11.28 -21.79
C TRP A 21 1.68 11.68 -21.54
N SER A 22 1.07 12.39 -22.50
CA SER A 22 -0.29 12.92 -22.35
C SER A 22 -1.42 11.88 -22.44
N SER A 23 -1.12 10.61 -22.69
CA SER A 23 -2.16 9.58 -22.93
C SER A 23 -2.55 8.78 -21.67
N MET A 24 -1.95 9.03 -20.52
CA MET A 24 -2.21 8.25 -19.30
C MET A 24 -3.24 8.85 -18.32
N CYS A 25 -3.74 10.04 -18.61
CA CYS A 25 -4.79 10.67 -17.79
C CYS A 25 -6.02 11.02 -18.65
N HIS A 26 -6.73 10.01 -19.15
CA HIS A 26 -8.06 10.22 -19.71
C HIS A 26 -9.11 9.65 -18.74
N PRO A 27 -10.08 10.48 -18.32
CA PRO A 27 -11.25 9.96 -17.62
C PRO A 27 -12.11 9.15 -18.61
N SER A 28 -12.59 8.00 -18.17
CA SER A 28 -13.51 7.13 -18.92
C SER A 28 -14.83 7.86 -19.20
N PRO A 29 -15.44 7.67 -20.36
CA PRO A 29 -16.73 8.27 -20.66
C PRO A 29 -17.85 7.63 -19.86
N GLU A 30 -18.79 8.48 -19.47
CA GLU A 30 -20.01 8.18 -18.75
C GLU A 30 -20.82 7.04 -19.39
N GLY A 31 -21.11 6.01 -18.59
CA GLY A 31 -22.03 4.94 -18.95
C GLY A 31 -23.48 5.35 -18.68
N GLU A 32 -24.29 5.28 -19.69
CA GLU A 32 -25.72 5.60 -19.71
C GLU A 32 -26.55 4.84 -18.68
N ALA A 33 -27.52 5.53 -18.12
CA ALA A 33 -28.55 5.04 -17.23
C ALA A 33 -29.39 3.93 -17.88
N MET A 34 -29.34 2.70 -17.33
CA MET A 34 -30.37 1.70 -17.58
C MET A 34 -31.42 1.73 -16.47
N LYS A 35 -32.56 2.35 -16.77
CA LYS A 35 -33.85 2.16 -16.07
C LYS A 35 -34.38 0.77 -16.42
N GLY A 36 -34.59 -0.07 -15.42
CA GLY A 36 -35.21 -1.38 -15.62
C GLY A 36 -35.80 -2.00 -14.38
N GLN A 37 -37.06 -1.77 -14.20
CA GLN A 37 -38.10 -2.62 -13.57
C GLN A 37 -37.85 -3.20 -12.17
N ILE A 38 -38.52 -2.58 -11.21
CA ILE A 38 -38.87 -3.15 -9.91
C ILE A 38 -39.98 -4.19 -10.15
N GLN A 39 -39.63 -5.46 -10.04
CA GLN A 39 -40.62 -6.54 -9.98
C GLN A 39 -40.86 -6.93 -8.54
N LYS A 40 -42.05 -6.61 -8.04
CA LYS A 40 -42.56 -7.07 -6.73
C LYS A 40 -42.62 -8.58 -6.73
N VAL A 41 -41.81 -9.24 -5.90
CA VAL A 41 -42.01 -10.64 -5.56
C VAL A 41 -42.61 -10.71 -4.18
N ALA A 42 -43.76 -11.40 -4.14
CA ALA A 42 -44.61 -11.56 -2.97
C ALA A 42 -43.94 -12.36 -1.85
N LEU A 43 -44.29 -11.94 -0.64
CA LEU A 43 -43.98 -12.59 0.64
C LEU A 43 -44.52 -14.03 0.65
N ALA A 44 -43.70 -15.03 0.64
CA ALA A 44 -44.01 -16.36 1.09
C ALA A 44 -43.34 -16.59 2.46
N LYS A 45 -44.16 -16.68 3.49
CA LYS A 45 -43.75 -17.20 4.79
C LYS A 45 -43.41 -18.66 4.63
N SER A 46 -42.21 -19.04 4.92
CA SER A 46 -41.84 -20.39 5.35
C SER A 46 -40.89 -20.28 6.52
N ASP A 47 -41.34 -20.85 7.64
CA ASP A 47 -40.53 -21.10 8.82
C ASP A 47 -39.35 -21.98 8.44
N GLU A 48 -38.16 -21.38 8.34
CA GLU A 48 -36.93 -22.13 8.17
C GLU A 48 -35.96 -21.71 9.27
N GLN A 49 -35.58 -22.72 10.03
CA GLN A 49 -34.73 -22.71 11.18
C GLN A 49 -33.51 -21.82 10.99
N ILE A 50 -33.35 -20.88 11.91
CA ILE A 50 -32.07 -20.16 12.13
C ILE A 50 -31.03 -21.23 12.48
N ILE A 51 -30.31 -21.69 11.45
CA ILE A 51 -29.03 -22.38 11.66
C ILE A 51 -28.13 -21.32 12.25
N LEU A 52 -27.86 -21.41 13.55
CA LEU A 52 -26.80 -20.65 14.20
C LEU A 52 -25.51 -20.95 13.41
N GLY A 53 -25.20 -20.02 12.50
CA GLY A 53 -23.91 -20.01 11.83
C GLY A 53 -22.82 -19.97 12.88
N ASN A 54 -21.78 -20.75 12.66
CA ASN A 54 -20.58 -20.82 13.49
C ASN A 54 -20.20 -19.43 14.01
N PRO A 55 -19.83 -19.32 15.28
CA PRO A 55 -19.27 -18.09 15.81
C PRO A 55 -18.03 -17.78 14.97
N ILE A 56 -17.97 -16.57 14.41
CA ILE A 56 -16.78 -16.02 13.78
C ILE A 56 -15.66 -16.16 14.83
N PRO A 57 -14.60 -16.94 14.54
CA PRO A 57 -13.64 -17.26 15.60
C PRO A 57 -12.85 -16.02 16.00
N ALA A 58 -12.82 -15.74 17.28
CA ALA A 58 -11.73 -15.06 18.02
C ALA A 58 -11.31 -13.62 17.60
N LEU A 59 -11.96 -12.95 16.65
CA LEU A 59 -11.69 -11.53 16.37
C LEU A 59 -12.41 -10.57 17.34
N LEU A 60 -13.23 -11.10 18.26
CA LEU A 60 -14.15 -10.31 19.10
C LEU A 60 -13.56 -9.87 20.44
N GLU A 61 -12.29 -10.14 20.76
CA GLU A 61 -11.72 -9.78 22.07
C GLU A 61 -10.33 -9.10 22.01
N LYS A 62 -9.80 -8.75 20.83
CA LYS A 62 -8.60 -7.92 20.81
C LYS A 62 -9.00 -6.47 20.99
N ASP A 63 -8.58 -5.88 22.10
CA ASP A 63 -8.67 -4.45 22.31
C ASP A 63 -7.59 -3.75 21.46
N TYR A 64 -8.03 -2.89 20.54
CA TYR A 64 -7.13 -2.15 19.66
C TYR A 64 -7.10 -0.68 20.03
N SER A 65 -5.93 -0.17 20.36
CA SER A 65 -5.70 1.25 20.57
C SER A 65 -5.50 1.99 19.25
N LYS A 66 -5.80 3.29 19.21
CA LYS A 66 -5.56 4.10 18.02
C LYS A 66 -4.08 4.40 17.84
N LEU A 67 -3.50 3.96 16.73
CA LEU A 67 -2.19 4.41 16.27
C LEU A 67 -2.34 5.67 15.42
N THR A 68 -1.54 6.67 15.70
CA THR A 68 -1.55 7.93 14.94
C THR A 68 -0.29 8.04 14.09
N TRP A 69 -0.42 8.65 12.92
CA TRP A 69 0.72 8.96 12.06
C TRP A 69 1.74 9.87 12.75
N GLN A 70 1.28 10.73 13.67
CA GLN A 70 2.18 11.56 14.48
C GLN A 70 3.09 10.70 15.39
N ARG A 71 2.56 9.62 15.98
CA ARG A 71 3.37 8.71 16.80
C ARG A 71 4.42 7.99 15.95
N LEU A 72 4.09 7.57 14.72
CA LEU A 72 5.05 6.96 13.80
C LEU A 72 6.15 7.94 13.33
N SER A 73 5.94 9.25 13.46
CA SER A 73 6.95 10.26 13.12
C SER A 73 8.06 10.43 14.18
N ASP A 74 8.00 9.68 15.29
CA ASP A 74 9.08 9.64 16.30
C ASP A 74 10.22 8.70 15.80
N VAL A 75 10.92 9.12 14.75
CA VAL A 75 11.97 8.37 14.08
C VAL A 75 12.96 9.34 13.40
N GLU A 76 14.22 8.99 13.40
CA GLU A 76 15.25 9.65 12.59
C GLU A 76 15.76 8.71 11.51
N PHE A 77 15.95 9.20 10.28
CA PHE A 77 16.53 8.44 9.18
C PHE A 77 17.96 8.91 8.89
N LYS A 78 18.86 7.95 8.67
CA LYS A 78 20.25 8.23 8.30
C LYS A 78 20.58 7.50 7.01
N ASP A 79 21.29 8.17 6.11
CA ASP A 79 21.85 7.56 4.92
C ASP A 79 22.95 6.57 5.31
N VAL A 80 22.77 5.31 5.02
CA VAL A 80 23.74 4.25 5.21
C VAL A 80 24.09 3.64 3.85
N PHE A 81 25.37 3.61 3.50
CA PHE A 81 25.81 2.98 2.28
C PHE A 81 25.93 1.46 2.45
N LEU A 82 25.27 0.73 1.57
CA LEU A 82 25.34 -0.73 1.50
C LEU A 82 26.28 -1.15 0.38
N GLU A 83 27.42 -1.70 0.75
CA GLU A 83 28.42 -2.14 -0.23
C GLU A 83 27.90 -3.24 -1.15
N GLU A 84 27.08 -4.14 -0.64
CA GLU A 84 26.49 -5.26 -1.37
C GLU A 84 25.60 -4.81 -2.54
N LEU A 85 24.86 -3.70 -2.35
CA LEU A 85 23.96 -3.13 -3.35
C LEU A 85 24.53 -1.92 -4.07
N GLN A 86 25.70 -1.42 -3.63
CA GLN A 86 26.32 -0.18 -4.13
C GLN A 86 25.34 1.00 -4.09
N ALA A 87 24.50 1.07 -3.05
CA ALA A 87 23.44 2.05 -2.89
C ALA A 87 23.33 2.56 -1.45
N TYR A 88 22.77 3.75 -1.30
CA TYR A 88 22.37 4.28 -0.01
C TYR A 88 20.94 3.86 0.31
N TYR A 89 20.67 3.55 1.58
CA TYR A 89 19.32 3.38 2.09
C TYR A 89 19.11 4.22 3.35
N TRP A 90 17.89 4.53 3.64
CA TRP A 90 17.50 5.28 4.83
C TRP A 90 17.29 4.34 6.01
N LYS A 91 18.32 4.22 6.86
CA LYS A 91 18.23 3.42 8.08
C LYS A 91 17.45 4.19 9.14
N PRO A 92 16.34 3.64 9.68
CA PRO A 92 15.61 4.25 10.77
C PRO A 92 16.37 4.12 12.09
N THR A 93 16.15 5.08 12.97
CA THR A 93 16.43 5.01 14.40
C THR A 93 15.15 5.43 15.11
N PHE A 94 14.40 4.46 15.60
CA PHE A 94 13.10 4.70 16.22
C PHE A 94 13.24 5.38 17.56
N GLY A 95 12.36 6.35 17.83
CA GLY A 95 12.25 7.02 19.10
C GLY A 95 11.44 6.22 20.13
N PRO A 96 11.47 6.63 21.39
CA PRO A 96 10.87 5.89 22.50
C PRO A 96 9.35 5.72 22.37
N GLU A 97 8.63 6.68 21.74
CA GLU A 97 7.19 6.59 21.56
C GLU A 97 6.81 5.46 20.59
N VAL A 98 7.59 5.30 19.52
CA VAL A 98 7.40 4.23 18.53
C VAL A 98 7.84 2.90 19.11
N ILE A 99 9.01 2.82 19.75
CA ILE A 99 9.50 1.57 20.36
C ILE A 99 8.50 1.04 21.39
N SER A 100 7.90 1.92 22.20
CA SER A 100 6.90 1.49 23.19
C SER A 100 5.60 0.95 22.57
N ALA A 101 5.40 1.12 21.27
CA ALA A 101 4.24 0.62 20.55
C ALA A 101 4.49 -0.74 19.88
N GLU A 102 5.74 -1.19 19.81
CA GLU A 102 6.07 -2.46 19.17
C GLU A 102 5.43 -3.65 19.90
N GLY A 103 4.81 -4.55 19.13
CA GLY A 103 4.13 -5.72 19.65
C GLY A 103 2.72 -5.47 20.19
N GLU A 104 2.30 -4.21 20.30
CA GLU A 104 0.96 -3.84 20.76
C GLU A 104 -0.07 -3.89 19.62
N ASN A 105 -1.34 -4.03 20.00
CA ASN A 105 -2.45 -4.09 19.07
C ASN A 105 -3.00 -2.68 18.79
N PHE A 106 -2.97 -2.28 17.52
CA PHE A 106 -3.43 -0.97 17.09
C PHE A 106 -4.40 -1.04 15.92
N TYR A 107 -5.16 0.05 15.74
CA TYR A 107 -5.79 0.37 14.47
C TYR A 107 -5.29 1.72 13.95
N ILE A 108 -5.17 1.82 12.63
CA ILE A 108 -4.70 3.02 11.94
C ILE A 108 -5.52 3.25 10.68
N THR A 109 -5.80 4.51 10.36
CA THR A 109 -6.58 4.92 9.18
C THR A 109 -5.67 5.61 8.19
N GLY A 110 -5.80 5.24 6.91
CA GLY A 110 -5.01 5.83 5.83
C GLY A 110 -5.61 5.55 4.45
N TYR A 111 -4.81 5.75 3.43
CA TYR A 111 -5.13 5.48 2.04
C TYR A 111 -4.41 4.21 1.59
N VAL A 112 -5.15 3.26 1.05
CA VAL A 112 -4.56 2.00 0.57
C VAL A 112 -3.85 2.25 -0.76
N ILE A 113 -2.66 1.67 -0.89
CA ILE A 113 -1.86 1.67 -2.10
C ILE A 113 -1.52 0.21 -2.43
N PRO A 114 -2.14 -0.38 -3.46
CA PRO A 114 -1.69 -1.65 -4.01
C PRO A 114 -0.31 -1.48 -4.65
N VAL A 115 0.71 -2.15 -4.12
CA VAL A 115 2.08 -2.09 -4.66
C VAL A 115 2.32 -3.25 -5.60
N ASP A 116 1.97 -4.47 -5.16
CA ASP A 116 2.02 -5.69 -5.97
C ASP A 116 0.84 -6.59 -5.55
N THR A 117 -0.16 -6.66 -6.40
CA THR A 117 -1.38 -7.44 -6.11
C THR A 117 -1.18 -8.95 -6.31
N ASP A 118 -0.21 -9.37 -7.11
CA ASP A 118 0.11 -10.77 -7.32
C ASP A 118 0.81 -11.36 -6.08
N GLU A 119 1.63 -10.56 -5.40
CA GLU A 119 2.31 -10.91 -4.16
C GLU A 119 1.52 -10.48 -2.90
N ASP A 120 0.30 -9.99 -3.06
CA ASP A 120 -0.57 -9.54 -1.97
C ASP A 120 0.04 -8.40 -1.13
N PHE A 121 0.87 -7.57 -1.78
CA PHE A 121 1.59 -6.48 -1.15
C PHE A 121 0.79 -5.18 -1.22
N TYR A 122 0.24 -4.79 -0.09
CA TYR A 122 -0.53 -3.57 0.12
C TYR A 122 0.11 -2.71 1.19
N VAL A 123 0.12 -1.42 0.95
CA VAL A 123 0.62 -0.41 1.88
C VAL A 123 -0.51 0.52 2.27
N LEU A 124 -0.58 0.86 3.56
CA LEU A 124 -1.42 1.95 4.02
C LEU A 124 -0.59 3.23 4.12
N SER A 125 -1.03 4.30 3.50
CA SER A 125 -0.36 5.59 3.46
C SER A 125 -1.13 6.66 4.22
N ARG A 126 -0.42 7.57 4.86
CA ARG A 126 -0.97 8.79 5.45
C ARG A 126 -1.61 9.70 4.41
N TYR A 127 -1.05 9.73 3.21
CA TYR A 127 -1.42 10.62 2.12
C TYR A 127 -1.90 9.83 0.90
N PRO A 128 -2.76 10.42 0.04
CA PRO A 128 -3.10 9.82 -1.24
C PRO A 128 -1.86 9.54 -2.09
N PHE A 129 -1.96 8.60 -3.03
CA PHE A 129 -0.85 8.10 -3.85
C PHE A 129 0.00 9.21 -4.47
N ALA A 130 -0.62 10.25 -5.03
CA ALA A 130 0.09 11.36 -5.67
C ALA A 130 1.04 12.15 -4.74
N ASN A 131 0.85 12.07 -3.42
CA ASN A 131 1.62 12.77 -2.40
C ASN A 131 2.26 11.83 -1.37
N CYS A 132 2.27 10.52 -1.63
CA CYS A 132 2.81 9.53 -0.73
C CYS A 132 4.34 9.38 -0.87
N PHE A 133 4.90 8.50 -0.04
CA PHE A 133 6.33 8.17 -0.04
C PHE A 133 6.83 7.72 -1.42
N PHE A 134 6.10 6.84 -2.13
CA PHE A 134 6.52 6.31 -3.43
C PHE A 134 6.59 7.36 -4.54
N CYS A 135 5.90 8.48 -4.40
CA CYS A 135 5.97 9.61 -5.31
C CYS A 135 6.96 10.69 -4.87
N GLY A 136 7.69 10.46 -3.76
CA GLY A 136 8.65 11.40 -3.19
C GLY A 136 8.00 12.62 -2.50
N GLY A 137 6.70 12.56 -2.22
CA GLY A 137 5.96 13.64 -1.55
C GLY A 137 6.05 13.59 -0.01
N ALA A 138 6.51 12.48 0.56
CA ALA A 138 6.55 12.26 2.01
C ALA A 138 7.70 11.33 2.41
N GLY A 139 8.01 11.25 3.71
CA GLY A 139 9.05 10.35 4.24
C GLY A 139 8.54 8.93 4.49
N PRO A 140 9.46 7.99 4.78
CA PRO A 140 9.11 6.57 5.01
C PRO A 140 8.21 6.36 6.22
N GLU A 141 8.18 7.30 7.18
CA GLU A 141 7.32 7.27 8.37
C GLU A 141 5.82 7.45 8.05
N THR A 142 5.51 7.71 6.81
CA THR A 142 4.13 7.95 6.35
C THR A 142 3.50 6.75 5.68
N VAL A 143 4.16 5.60 5.69
CA VAL A 143 3.66 4.35 5.10
C VAL A 143 3.84 3.18 6.05
N VAL A 144 2.89 2.25 6.04
CA VAL A 144 2.97 0.97 6.77
C VAL A 144 2.59 -0.18 5.85
N ASP A 145 3.32 -1.28 5.95
CA ASP A 145 3.03 -2.54 5.26
C ASP A 145 1.85 -3.24 5.95
N LEU A 146 0.89 -3.74 5.15
CA LEU A 146 -0.26 -4.50 5.63
C LEU A 146 -0.02 -6.00 5.39
N GLN A 147 0.41 -6.71 6.42
CA GLN A 147 0.60 -8.16 6.34
C GLN A 147 -0.65 -8.89 6.81
N PHE A 148 -1.42 -9.42 5.89
CA PHE A 148 -2.62 -10.20 6.18
C PHE A 148 -2.27 -11.60 6.69
N PRO A 149 -3.10 -12.24 7.55
CA PRO A 149 -2.82 -13.58 8.07
C PRO A 149 -2.69 -14.67 6.98
N ASN A 150 -3.40 -14.50 5.89
CA ASN A 150 -3.35 -15.37 4.72
C ASN A 150 -3.20 -14.51 3.47
N LYS A 151 -4.33 -14.17 2.83
CA LYS A 151 -4.40 -13.23 1.73
C LYS A 151 -5.29 -12.06 2.10
N ALA A 152 -5.14 -10.94 1.40
CA ALA A 152 -6.08 -9.84 1.49
C ALA A 152 -7.51 -10.36 1.25
N PRO A 153 -8.49 -9.96 2.06
CA PRO A 153 -9.86 -10.49 1.95
C PRO A 153 -10.54 -10.08 0.64
N ARG A 154 -10.02 -9.08 -0.03
CA ARG A 154 -10.47 -8.59 -1.34
C ARG A 154 -9.35 -7.79 -2.00
N GLU A 155 -9.50 -7.47 -3.27
CA GLU A 155 -8.67 -6.46 -3.90
C GLU A 155 -9.06 -5.06 -3.40
N TYR A 156 -8.04 -4.26 -3.12
CA TYR A 156 -8.20 -2.86 -2.72
C TYR A 156 -7.87 -1.94 -3.88
N VAL A 157 -8.55 -0.79 -3.92
CA VAL A 157 -8.34 0.23 -4.94
C VAL A 157 -7.42 1.32 -4.39
N THR A 158 -6.54 1.87 -5.26
CA THR A 158 -5.67 2.99 -4.91
C THR A 158 -6.49 4.16 -4.35
N ASP A 159 -6.00 4.75 -3.27
CA ASP A 159 -6.62 5.87 -2.54
C ASP A 159 -7.94 5.54 -1.82
N GLU A 160 -8.30 4.27 -1.71
CA GLU A 160 -9.39 3.85 -0.84
C GLU A 160 -9.02 4.16 0.62
N ARG A 161 -9.82 5.00 1.28
CA ARG A 161 -9.54 5.41 2.67
C ARG A 161 -10.16 4.44 3.64
N LEU A 162 -9.32 3.61 4.27
CA LEU A 162 -9.72 2.52 5.16
C LEU A 162 -9.01 2.59 6.51
N THR A 163 -9.53 1.82 7.46
CA THR A 163 -8.89 1.56 8.74
C THR A 163 -8.53 0.09 8.83
N PHE A 164 -7.30 -0.18 9.23
CA PHE A 164 -6.82 -1.53 9.50
C PHE A 164 -6.40 -1.65 10.95
N ALA A 165 -6.63 -2.84 11.52
CA ALA A 165 -6.16 -3.21 12.85
C ALA A 165 -5.20 -4.40 12.74
N GLY A 166 -4.29 -4.50 13.69
CA GLY A 166 -3.30 -5.57 13.77
C GLY A 166 -2.25 -5.28 14.82
N THR A 167 -1.15 -6.00 14.80
CA THR A 167 -0.02 -5.86 15.73
C THR A 167 1.11 -5.08 15.05
N LEU A 168 1.58 -4.01 15.66
CA LEU A 168 2.69 -3.22 15.13
C LEU A 168 4.01 -3.99 15.27
N LYS A 169 4.76 -4.09 14.18
CA LYS A 169 6.15 -4.55 14.15
C LYS A 169 7.02 -3.46 13.54
N LEU A 170 8.16 -3.21 14.15
CA LEU A 170 9.20 -2.31 13.64
C LEU A 170 10.25 -3.11 12.87
N ASN A 171 10.83 -2.48 11.86
CA ASN A 171 11.92 -3.05 11.06
C ASN A 171 13.02 -2.01 10.84
N GLU A 172 14.19 -2.29 11.39
CA GLU A 172 15.37 -1.42 11.29
C GLU A 172 16.38 -1.91 10.24
N ASP A 173 16.47 -3.21 10.02
CA ASP A 173 17.62 -3.83 9.37
C ASP A 173 17.29 -4.53 8.05
N ASP A 174 16.06 -5.01 7.85
CA ASP A 174 15.67 -5.68 6.62
C ASP A 174 15.24 -4.66 5.56
N ILE A 175 16.14 -4.41 4.61
CA ILE A 175 15.93 -3.44 3.53
C ILE A 175 14.86 -3.84 2.50
N TYR A 176 14.41 -5.09 2.53
CA TYR A 176 13.36 -5.61 1.65
C TYR A 176 11.95 -5.49 2.25
N GLN A 177 11.82 -4.96 3.47
CA GLN A 177 10.55 -4.72 4.14
C GLN A 177 10.40 -3.24 4.51
N MET A 178 9.15 -2.79 4.63
CA MET A 178 8.88 -1.44 5.17
C MET A 178 9.31 -1.32 6.62
N ASN A 179 9.62 -0.09 7.07
CA ASN A 179 10.04 0.17 8.45
C ASN A 179 8.93 -0.07 9.47
N TYR A 180 7.67 0.09 9.07
CA TYR A 180 6.49 -0.17 9.87
C TYR A 180 5.63 -1.24 9.21
N ILE A 181 5.23 -2.22 9.99
CA ILE A 181 4.46 -3.37 9.53
C ILE A 181 3.29 -3.58 10.48
N ILE A 182 2.08 -3.67 9.95
CA ILE A 182 0.91 -4.14 10.69
C ILE A 182 0.73 -5.62 10.39
N LYS A 183 1.09 -6.46 11.35
CA LYS A 183 0.92 -7.92 11.25
C LYS A 183 -0.49 -8.33 11.58
N ASP A 184 -0.94 -9.43 10.96
CA ASP A 184 -2.30 -9.94 11.10
C ASP A 184 -3.34 -8.86 10.79
N ALA A 185 -3.08 -8.10 9.73
CA ALA A 185 -3.90 -6.96 9.31
C ALA A 185 -5.33 -7.40 8.96
N VAL A 186 -6.31 -6.67 9.48
CA VAL A 186 -7.74 -6.86 9.18
C VAL A 186 -8.40 -5.51 8.96
N GLU A 187 -9.39 -5.43 8.05
CA GLU A 187 -10.23 -4.24 7.99
C GLU A 187 -10.96 -4.06 9.33
N TYR A 188 -11.00 -2.83 9.82
CA TYR A 188 -11.52 -2.52 11.16
C TYR A 188 -12.44 -1.29 11.11
N THR A 189 -13.50 -1.36 11.89
CA THR A 189 -14.41 -0.23 12.13
C THR A 189 -14.34 0.12 13.62
N PRO A 190 -13.68 1.26 13.97
CA PRO A 190 -13.55 1.71 15.38
C PRO A 190 -14.87 2.18 15.99
#